data_af7ed2f76837a7fcc5e09acf0de6fd3d
#
_entry.id   af7ed2f76837a7fcc5e09acf0de6fd3d
#
_cell.length_a   1.000
_cell.length_b   1.000
_cell.length_c   1.000
_cell.angle_alpha   90.00
_cell.angle_beta   90.00
_cell.angle_gamma   90.00
#
_symmetry.space_group_name_H-M   'P 1'
#
loop_
_entity.id
_entity.type
_entity.pdbx_description
1 polymer ?
#
loop_
_entity_poly.entity_id
_entity_poly.type
_entity_poly.pdbx_seq_one_letter_code
_entity_poly.pdbx_strand_id
1 'polypeptide(L)'
;MKINITENIKISMRGYTIINVNAYWEENGRRYAVKACDGLKIDSNDKEVILRGSYDGRNVEWKLCNKGNYITAELTIQSKNEVYIDALCAFRGEIKPEEANQKFLKVPFDNDDWVKFESKEYSKSEMGYGVSAVYNQNGALIIGALEYDIWKTGIIPNECIEVRSGVTDKLTRDTIKHGMVHGEIVKSPVIYIGESRTWQQGMMGFADIYNEYNTRLLWHGPIPFGWNSWYAYMKEIDMDKYMEASKFVSKTNFYDKNVSYINFDAFWNVGLTSEELLKAAEFVKERGQIPGAYIAPFAGWIKEDCIDDYVTYDTGERVRVDGF
;
A
#
# COMPACT_ATOMS: atom_id res chain seq x y z
N MET A 1 16.45 15.29 13.26
CA MET A 1 16.31 13.99 13.94
C MET A 1 17.65 13.51 14.46
N LYS A 2 17.65 12.66 15.50
CA LYS A 2 18.88 12.10 16.06
C LYS A 2 18.68 10.63 16.41
N ILE A 3 19.60 9.78 15.96
CA ILE A 3 19.67 8.37 16.32
C ILE A 3 20.77 8.21 17.39
N ASN A 4 20.43 7.70 18.54
CA ASN A 4 21.37 7.41 19.63
C ASN A 4 21.40 5.90 19.83
N ILE A 5 22.60 5.36 19.96
CA ILE A 5 22.85 3.94 20.19
C ILE A 5 23.57 3.78 21.52
N THR A 6 23.00 2.94 22.37
CA THR A 6 23.62 2.41 23.58
C THR A 6 23.35 0.91 23.59
N GLU A 7 22.94 0.33 24.70
CA GLU A 7 22.35 -1.02 24.71
C GLU A 7 21.07 -1.14 23.90
N ASN A 8 20.40 0.01 23.66
CA ASN A 8 19.20 0.13 22.84
C ASN A 8 19.33 1.30 21.86
N ILE A 9 18.59 1.23 20.76
CA ILE A 9 18.49 2.33 19.82
C ILE A 9 17.32 3.23 20.21
N LYS A 10 17.62 4.53 20.27
CA LYS A 10 16.67 5.60 20.54
C LYS A 10 16.66 6.60 19.39
N ILE A 11 15.49 6.95 18.91
CA ILE A 11 15.29 7.98 17.90
C ILE A 11 14.57 9.16 18.56
N SER A 12 15.19 10.33 18.48
CA SER A 12 14.62 11.59 18.99
C SER A 12 14.25 12.50 17.83
N MET A 13 13.03 12.99 17.86
CA MET A 13 12.42 13.89 16.88
C MET A 13 11.62 14.98 17.64
N ARG A 14 11.14 15.96 16.91
CA ARG A 14 10.27 17.00 17.49
C ARG A 14 8.95 16.38 17.92
N GLY A 15 8.64 16.49 19.21
CA GLY A 15 7.37 15.99 19.78
C GLY A 15 7.30 14.49 20.02
N TYR A 16 8.30 13.71 19.58
CA TYR A 16 8.34 12.26 19.72
C TYR A 16 9.71 11.73 20.07
N THR A 17 9.72 10.75 20.95
CA THR A 17 10.88 9.90 21.16
C THR A 17 10.47 8.45 20.93
N ILE A 18 11.23 7.71 20.15
CA ILE A 18 11.00 6.27 19.95
C ILE A 18 12.15 5.54 20.62
N ILE A 19 11.82 4.66 21.55
CA ILE A 19 12.80 3.88 22.34
C ILE A 19 12.69 2.40 22.02
N ASN A 20 13.71 1.63 22.41
CA ASN A 20 13.77 0.19 22.19
C ASN A 20 13.58 -0.19 20.72
N VAL A 21 14.13 0.66 19.81
CA VAL A 21 14.02 0.43 18.38
C VAL A 21 14.76 -0.84 18.00
N ASN A 22 14.08 -1.72 17.29
CA ASN A 22 14.59 -3.03 16.87
C ASN A 22 13.96 -3.47 15.55
N ALA A 23 14.48 -4.55 14.99
CA ALA A 23 13.93 -5.23 13.82
C ALA A 23 13.75 -6.72 14.11
N TYR A 24 13.05 -7.45 13.24
CA TYR A 24 12.97 -8.90 13.29
C TYR A 24 12.56 -9.48 11.93
N TRP A 25 12.76 -10.78 11.77
CA TRP A 25 12.13 -11.56 10.71
C TRP A 25 11.46 -12.81 11.28
N GLU A 26 10.57 -13.39 10.52
CA GLU A 26 9.93 -14.66 10.81
C GLU A 26 10.21 -15.67 9.70
N GLU A 27 10.65 -16.84 10.09
CA GLU A 27 10.98 -17.96 9.23
C GLU A 27 10.53 -19.25 9.90
N ASN A 28 9.73 -20.08 9.19
CA ASN A 28 9.22 -21.35 9.71
C ASN A 28 8.48 -21.22 11.06
N GLY A 29 7.69 -20.13 11.23
CA GLY A 29 6.93 -19.87 12.44
C GLY A 29 7.78 -19.39 13.64
N ARG A 30 9.08 -19.18 13.46
CA ARG A 30 9.97 -18.66 14.49
C ARG A 30 10.36 -17.21 14.21
N ARG A 31 10.32 -16.38 15.25
CA ARG A 31 10.75 -14.97 15.20
C ARG A 31 12.19 -14.83 15.66
N TYR A 32 12.99 -14.14 14.86
CA TYR A 32 14.39 -13.77 15.14
C TYR A 32 14.50 -12.26 15.29
N ALA A 33 14.75 -11.80 16.50
CA ALA A 33 14.92 -10.37 16.78
C ALA A 33 16.33 -9.91 16.43
N VAL A 34 16.45 -8.64 16.02
CA VAL A 34 17.70 -7.93 15.72
C VAL A 34 17.77 -6.69 16.61
N LYS A 35 18.64 -6.71 17.61
CA LYS A 35 18.78 -5.65 18.61
C LYS A 35 20.24 -5.21 18.73
N ALA A 36 20.44 -3.99 19.19
CA ALA A 36 21.80 -3.46 19.41
C ALA A 36 22.62 -4.28 20.45
N CYS A 37 21.94 -4.87 21.45
CA CYS A 37 22.57 -5.67 22.50
C CYS A 37 22.91 -7.11 22.11
N ASP A 38 22.59 -7.56 20.88
CA ASP A 38 22.77 -8.96 20.47
C ASP A 38 24.21 -9.31 20.03
N GLY A 39 25.20 -8.47 20.35
CA GLY A 39 26.61 -8.69 19.99
C GLY A 39 26.89 -8.48 18.49
N LEU A 40 26.03 -7.79 17.80
CA LEU A 40 26.21 -7.44 16.39
C LEU A 40 27.32 -6.41 16.20
N LYS A 41 28.02 -6.46 15.08
CA LYS A 41 28.92 -5.38 14.68
C LYS A 41 28.07 -4.13 14.35
N ILE A 42 28.35 -3.03 15.02
CA ILE A 42 27.69 -1.75 14.82
C ILE A 42 28.66 -0.79 14.15
N ASP A 43 28.32 -0.36 12.95
CA ASP A 43 28.98 0.74 12.24
C ASP A 43 28.03 1.95 12.28
N SER A 44 28.45 3.07 12.86
CA SER A 44 27.60 4.25 13.00
C SER A 44 28.34 5.55 12.75
N ASN A 45 27.62 6.49 12.15
CA ASN A 45 28.02 7.88 11.98
C ASN A 45 26.78 8.79 12.08
N ASP A 46 26.92 10.09 11.85
CA ASP A 46 25.83 11.05 11.97
C ASP A 46 24.66 10.81 10.98
N LYS A 47 24.90 10.08 9.90
CA LYS A 47 23.96 9.84 8.82
C LYS A 47 23.34 8.45 8.84
N GLU A 48 24.02 7.46 9.37
CA GLU A 48 23.55 6.08 9.33
C GLU A 48 24.03 5.24 10.50
N VAL A 49 23.27 4.20 10.78
CA VAL A 49 23.56 3.14 11.72
C VAL A 49 23.32 1.82 11.01
N ILE A 50 24.33 0.97 11.01
CA ILE A 50 24.27 -0.35 10.38
C ILE A 50 24.66 -1.40 11.40
N LEU A 51 23.78 -2.37 11.63
CA LEU A 51 24.06 -3.54 12.46
C LEU A 51 24.23 -4.76 11.55
N ARG A 52 25.32 -5.47 11.72
CA ARG A 52 25.64 -6.69 10.96
C ARG A 52 25.97 -7.85 11.89
N GLY A 53 25.50 -9.02 11.55
CA GLY A 53 25.81 -10.23 12.27
C GLY A 53 25.27 -11.48 11.61
N SER A 54 25.38 -12.59 12.33
CA SER A 54 24.89 -13.88 11.84
C SER A 54 24.02 -14.54 12.90
N TYR A 55 22.88 -15.05 12.46
CA TYR A 55 21.91 -15.79 13.25
C TYR A 55 21.60 -17.11 12.54
N ASP A 56 21.93 -18.22 13.15
CA ASP A 56 21.55 -19.56 12.64
C ASP A 56 21.93 -19.77 11.16
N GLY A 57 23.13 -19.28 10.77
CA GLY A 57 23.61 -19.36 9.38
C GLY A 57 23.04 -18.35 8.41
N ARG A 58 22.21 -17.38 8.88
CA ARG A 58 21.74 -16.22 8.10
C ARG A 58 22.60 -15.02 8.44
N ASN A 59 23.13 -14.36 7.42
CA ASN A 59 23.75 -13.04 7.60
C ASN A 59 22.64 -11.99 7.60
N VAL A 60 22.71 -11.09 8.56
CA VAL A 60 21.70 -10.05 8.77
C VAL A 60 22.36 -8.70 8.67
N GLU A 61 21.79 -7.81 7.89
CA GLU A 61 22.11 -6.40 7.89
C GLU A 61 20.82 -5.61 8.20
N TRP A 62 20.88 -4.81 9.26
CA TRP A 62 19.81 -3.85 9.57
C TRP A 62 20.37 -2.45 9.52
N LYS A 63 19.78 -1.61 8.66
CA LYS A 63 20.25 -0.27 8.34
C LYS A 63 19.21 0.78 8.71
N LEU A 64 19.63 1.81 9.43
CA LEU A 64 18.87 3.02 9.71
C LEU A 64 19.62 4.21 9.11
N CYS A 65 18.98 4.99 8.24
CA CYS A 65 19.58 6.18 7.63
C CYS A 65 18.85 7.44 8.07
N ASN A 66 19.59 8.39 8.62
CA ASN A 66 19.09 9.72 8.95
C ASN A 66 19.19 10.64 7.73
N LYS A 67 18.06 11.06 7.20
CA LYS A 67 17.93 11.97 6.05
C LYS A 67 17.63 13.41 6.46
N GLY A 68 17.78 13.74 7.76
CA GLY A 68 17.51 15.06 8.32
C GLY A 68 16.10 15.16 8.90
N ASN A 69 15.09 15.25 8.07
CA ASN A 69 13.68 15.38 8.45
C ASN A 69 12.90 14.05 8.48
N TYR A 70 13.53 12.95 8.07
CA TYR A 70 13.02 11.59 8.19
C TYR A 70 14.18 10.59 8.35
N ILE A 71 13.84 9.38 8.73
CA ILE A 71 14.74 8.23 8.82
C ILE A 71 14.19 7.14 7.92
N THR A 72 15.07 6.38 7.27
CA THR A 72 14.69 5.13 6.63
C THR A 72 15.24 3.93 7.40
N ALA A 73 14.47 2.84 7.40
CA ALA A 73 14.89 1.55 7.98
C ALA A 73 14.77 0.45 6.93
N GLU A 74 15.77 -0.41 6.83
CA GLU A 74 15.80 -1.57 5.93
C GLU A 74 16.43 -2.77 6.63
N LEU A 75 15.85 -3.96 6.46
CA LEU A 75 16.36 -5.23 6.98
C LEU A 75 16.63 -6.17 5.82
N THR A 76 17.84 -6.71 5.75
CA THR A 76 18.29 -7.69 4.75
C THR A 76 18.67 -8.98 5.43
N ILE A 77 18.15 -10.10 4.95
CA ILE A 77 18.52 -11.46 5.36
C ILE A 77 19.20 -12.11 4.16
N GLN A 78 20.41 -12.61 4.37
CA GLN A 78 21.19 -13.27 3.33
C GLN A 78 21.67 -14.64 3.82
N SER A 79 21.62 -15.63 2.95
CA SER A 79 22.09 -16.99 3.21
C SER A 79 22.81 -17.54 1.98
N LYS A 80 23.59 -18.61 2.19
CA LYS A 80 24.22 -19.37 1.09
C LYS A 80 23.21 -20.22 0.34
N ASN A 81 22.13 -20.58 1.01
CA ASN A 81 21.03 -21.35 0.45
C ASN A 81 19.78 -20.46 0.47
N GLU A 82 18.82 -20.79 -0.36
CA GLU A 82 17.52 -20.15 -0.37
C GLU A 82 16.87 -20.20 1.01
N VAL A 83 16.35 -19.06 1.47
CA VAL A 83 15.56 -18.92 2.69
C VAL A 83 14.12 -18.55 2.36
N TYR A 84 13.20 -18.93 3.23
CA TYR A 84 11.76 -18.75 3.07
C TYR A 84 11.26 -17.89 4.23
N ILE A 85 11.06 -16.61 3.98
CA ILE A 85 10.73 -15.61 5.00
C ILE A 85 9.23 -15.36 5.00
N ASP A 86 8.58 -15.62 6.15
CA ASP A 86 7.15 -15.40 6.35
C ASP A 86 6.83 -13.92 6.53
N ALA A 87 7.67 -13.19 7.23
CA ALA A 87 7.52 -11.76 7.49
C ALA A 87 8.84 -11.08 7.83
N LEU A 88 8.94 -9.79 7.50
CA LEU A 88 10.01 -8.88 7.89
C LEU A 88 9.45 -7.66 8.62
N CYS A 89 10.14 -7.22 9.65
CA CYS A 89 9.87 -5.97 10.35
C CYS A 89 11.18 -5.19 10.47
N ALA A 90 11.39 -4.24 9.59
CA ALA A 90 12.58 -3.41 9.63
C ALA A 90 12.52 -2.30 10.69
N PHE A 91 11.31 -2.02 11.22
CA PHE A 91 11.11 -1.01 12.24
C PHE A 91 10.03 -1.42 13.24
N ARG A 92 10.45 -1.51 14.49
CA ARG A 92 9.59 -1.68 15.65
C ARG A 92 10.14 -0.84 16.80
N GLY A 93 9.28 -0.11 17.51
CA GLY A 93 9.73 0.70 18.63
C GLY A 93 8.58 1.25 19.47
N GLU A 94 8.89 1.61 20.71
CA GLU A 94 7.93 2.19 21.65
C GLU A 94 7.90 3.71 21.48
N ILE A 95 6.74 4.25 21.07
CA ILE A 95 6.57 5.69 20.90
C ILE A 95 6.32 6.34 22.26
N LYS A 96 7.15 7.30 22.60
CA LYS A 96 6.99 8.20 23.75
C LYS A 96 6.70 9.61 23.21
N PRO A 97 5.44 9.98 23.07
CA PRO A 97 5.08 11.33 22.68
C PRO A 97 5.35 12.30 23.84
N GLU A 98 5.70 13.53 23.54
CA GLU A 98 5.84 14.59 24.57
C GLU A 98 4.49 14.98 25.16
N GLU A 99 3.40 14.79 24.40
CA GLU A 99 2.05 15.09 24.83
C GLU A 99 1.13 13.86 24.73
N ALA A 100 0.14 13.84 25.62
CA ALA A 100 -0.89 12.79 25.64
C ALA A 100 -1.89 12.91 24.46
N ASN A 101 -2.88 12.02 24.44
CA ASN A 101 -4.01 12.04 23.50
C ASN A 101 -3.61 11.88 22.02
N GLN A 102 -2.71 10.96 21.75
CA GLN A 102 -2.33 10.59 20.40
C GLN A 102 -3.47 9.87 19.68
N LYS A 103 -3.69 10.25 18.43
CA LYS A 103 -4.54 9.54 17.48
C LYS A 103 -3.69 8.76 16.50
N PHE A 104 -4.27 7.72 15.95
CA PHE A 104 -3.69 6.96 14.84
C PHE A 104 -4.61 7.07 13.63
N LEU A 105 -4.06 7.44 12.50
CA LEU A 105 -4.75 7.43 11.22
C LEU A 105 -4.56 6.05 10.58
N LYS A 106 -5.63 5.27 10.56
CA LYS A 106 -5.70 4.00 9.85
C LYS A 106 -5.96 4.27 8.37
N VAL A 107 -5.03 3.85 7.52
CA VAL A 107 -5.24 3.76 6.08
C VAL A 107 -5.66 2.32 5.77
N PRO A 108 -6.81 2.06 5.14
CA PRO A 108 -7.26 0.71 4.84
C PRO A 108 -6.46 0.10 3.68
N PHE A 109 -6.47 -1.23 3.58
CA PHE A 109 -5.85 -1.93 2.45
C PHE A 109 -6.57 -1.62 1.12
N ASP A 110 -7.87 -1.48 1.19
CA ASP A 110 -8.75 -1.23 0.07
C ASP A 110 -9.58 0.03 0.37
N ASN A 111 -10.11 0.70 -0.64
CA ASN A 111 -10.99 1.86 -0.51
C ASN A 111 -12.47 1.49 -0.73
N ASP A 112 -12.84 0.23 -0.57
CA ASP A 112 -14.20 -0.26 -0.66
C ASP A 112 -15.09 0.26 0.50
N ASP A 113 -16.40 0.22 0.33
CA ASP A 113 -17.39 0.71 1.30
C ASP A 113 -17.29 0.05 2.70
N TRP A 114 -16.73 -1.16 2.76
CA TRP A 114 -16.55 -1.91 4.01
C TRP A 114 -15.37 -1.43 4.84
N VAL A 115 -14.42 -0.75 4.24
CA VAL A 115 -13.19 -0.30 4.87
C VAL A 115 -13.06 1.20 4.79
N LYS A 116 -12.74 1.81 5.91
CA LYS A 116 -12.72 3.26 6.05
C LYS A 116 -11.36 3.75 6.53
N PHE A 117 -11.00 4.92 6.03
CA PHE A 117 -10.01 5.74 6.69
C PHE A 117 -10.57 6.14 8.05
N GLU A 118 -9.88 5.77 9.11
CA GLU A 118 -10.33 6.02 10.47
C GLU A 118 -9.23 6.72 11.27
N SER A 119 -9.68 7.64 12.14
CA SER A 119 -8.82 8.27 13.12
C SER A 119 -9.38 7.99 14.51
N LYS A 120 -8.68 7.17 15.27
CA LYS A 120 -9.04 6.77 16.63
C LYS A 120 -7.92 7.12 17.61
N GLU A 121 -8.20 7.05 18.90
CA GLU A 121 -7.15 7.01 19.93
C GLU A 121 -6.13 5.93 19.60
N TYR A 122 -4.85 6.22 19.76
CA TYR A 122 -3.77 5.29 19.43
C TYR A 122 -3.97 3.90 20.08
N SER A 123 -4.33 3.87 21.35
CA SER A 123 -4.54 2.62 22.12
C SER A 123 -5.75 1.79 21.69
N LYS A 124 -6.65 2.35 20.88
CA LYS A 124 -7.88 1.71 20.38
C LYS A 124 -7.85 1.49 18.87
N SER A 125 -6.69 1.69 18.27
CA SER A 125 -6.54 1.65 16.82
C SER A 125 -6.15 0.26 16.33
N GLU A 126 -6.55 -0.03 15.12
CA GLU A 126 -6.24 -1.25 14.41
C GLU A 126 -5.12 -1.01 13.39
N MET A 127 -4.60 -2.08 12.81
CA MET A 127 -3.58 -2.03 11.78
C MET A 127 -4.00 -1.15 10.60
N GLY A 128 -3.11 -0.27 10.16
CA GLY A 128 -3.19 0.43 8.88
C GLY A 128 -2.28 -0.22 7.85
N TYR A 129 -2.48 0.08 6.57
CA TYR A 129 -1.70 -0.45 5.47
C TYR A 129 -0.87 0.64 4.79
N GLY A 130 0.32 0.26 4.37
CA GLY A 130 1.21 1.07 3.57
C GLY A 130 1.79 2.27 4.32
N VAL A 131 0.96 3.22 4.72
CA VAL A 131 1.35 4.41 5.47
C VAL A 131 0.30 4.76 6.53
N SER A 132 0.75 5.28 7.68
CA SER A 132 -0.12 5.73 8.78
C SER A 132 0.49 6.95 9.47
N ALA A 133 -0.31 7.64 10.28
CA ALA A 133 0.16 8.74 11.11
C ALA A 133 -0.22 8.52 12.58
N VAL A 134 0.73 8.77 13.48
CA VAL A 134 0.46 8.98 14.91
C VAL A 134 0.51 10.47 15.15
N TYR A 135 -0.56 11.09 15.65
CA TYR A 135 -0.63 12.55 15.67
C TYR A 135 -1.55 13.11 16.77
N ASN A 136 -1.31 14.36 17.07
CA ASN A 136 -2.20 15.23 17.84
C ASN A 136 -2.25 16.63 17.21
N GLN A 137 -2.74 17.65 17.95
CA GLN A 137 -2.81 19.04 17.46
C GLN A 137 -1.43 19.70 17.29
N ASN A 138 -0.35 19.18 17.88
CA ASN A 138 0.96 19.81 17.94
C ASN A 138 2.00 19.16 17.02
N GLY A 139 1.69 18.00 16.44
CA GLY A 139 2.59 17.31 15.54
C GLY A 139 2.09 15.96 15.07
N ALA A 140 2.83 15.38 14.13
CA ALA A 140 2.58 14.07 13.57
C ALA A 140 3.87 13.31 13.31
N LEU A 141 3.83 12.02 13.59
CA LEU A 141 4.81 11.02 13.20
C LEU A 141 4.20 10.20 12.05
N ILE A 142 4.82 10.24 10.89
CA ILE A 142 4.40 9.49 9.70
C ILE A 142 5.28 8.27 9.57
N ILE A 143 4.66 7.10 9.41
CA ILE A 143 5.37 5.83 9.26
C ILE A 143 4.76 5.08 8.09
N GLY A 144 5.59 4.59 7.17
CA GLY A 144 5.11 3.87 6.00
C GLY A 144 6.20 3.15 5.23
N ALA A 145 5.78 2.29 4.30
CA ALA A 145 6.66 1.65 3.35
C ALA A 145 6.83 2.53 2.10
N LEU A 146 8.03 2.60 1.57
CA LEU A 146 8.33 3.31 0.32
C LEU A 146 8.28 2.39 -0.92
N GLU A 147 8.12 1.09 -0.72
CA GLU A 147 8.08 0.06 -1.76
C GLU A 147 6.93 -0.90 -1.49
N TYR A 148 6.22 -1.32 -2.54
CA TYR A 148 5.02 -2.19 -2.45
C TYR A 148 5.01 -3.32 -3.49
N ASP A 149 6.10 -3.51 -4.20
CA ASP A 149 6.22 -4.46 -5.31
C ASP A 149 6.29 -5.93 -4.83
N ILE A 150 6.82 -6.16 -3.61
CA ILE A 150 6.98 -7.52 -3.07
C ILE A 150 6.10 -7.76 -1.84
N TRP A 151 6.00 -6.78 -0.91
CA TRP A 151 5.43 -6.98 0.40
C TRP A 151 4.12 -6.23 0.64
N LYS A 152 3.11 -6.91 1.19
CA LYS A 152 2.02 -6.25 1.90
C LYS A 152 2.52 -5.78 3.26
N THR A 153 2.51 -4.49 3.50
CA THR A 153 3.07 -3.92 4.73
C THR A 153 1.97 -3.27 5.57
N GLY A 154 1.88 -3.73 6.80
CA GLY A 154 0.97 -3.18 7.82
C GLY A 154 1.72 -2.36 8.86
N ILE A 155 1.08 -1.31 9.35
CA ILE A 155 1.53 -0.50 10.48
C ILE A 155 0.61 -0.81 11.67
N ILE A 156 1.16 -1.45 12.70
CA ILE A 156 0.42 -2.03 13.82
C ILE A 156 0.62 -1.16 15.06
N PRO A 157 -0.42 -0.43 15.53
CA PRO A 157 -0.33 0.46 16.68
C PRO A 157 -0.55 -0.31 17.99
N ASN A 158 0.49 -0.93 18.48
CA ASN A 158 0.54 -1.59 19.79
C ASN A 158 1.39 -0.76 20.78
N GLU A 159 1.71 -1.33 21.95
CA GLU A 159 2.68 -0.73 22.90
C GLU A 159 3.98 -0.33 22.19
N CYS A 160 4.46 -1.18 21.29
CA CYS A 160 5.46 -0.83 20.28
C CYS A 160 4.76 -0.71 18.95
N ILE A 161 4.92 0.40 18.25
CA ILE A 161 4.50 0.48 16.85
C ILE A 161 5.38 -0.48 16.04
N GLU A 162 4.75 -1.22 15.13
CA GLU A 162 5.42 -2.25 14.35
C GLU A 162 5.11 -2.07 12.87
N VAL A 163 6.13 -2.03 12.03
CA VAL A 163 5.96 -2.00 10.58
C VAL A 163 6.30 -3.38 10.04
N ARG A 164 5.26 -4.17 9.84
CA ARG A 164 5.36 -5.58 9.47
C ARG A 164 5.05 -5.78 8.00
N SER A 165 5.98 -6.30 7.25
CA SER A 165 5.82 -6.77 5.88
C SER A 165 5.48 -8.26 5.88
N GLY A 166 4.47 -8.66 5.08
CA GLY A 166 3.90 -10.01 5.09
C GLY A 166 2.63 -10.12 5.96
N VAL A 167 1.76 -9.10 5.92
CA VAL A 167 0.48 -9.08 6.66
C VAL A 167 -0.70 -9.51 5.81
N THR A 168 -1.76 -9.98 6.50
CA THR A 168 -3.11 -10.14 5.97
C THR A 168 -4.12 -9.55 6.95
N ASP A 169 -5.24 -9.08 6.43
CA ASP A 169 -6.35 -8.57 7.25
C ASP A 169 -7.68 -9.12 6.74
N LYS A 170 -8.32 -9.93 7.56
CA LYS A 170 -9.60 -10.57 7.22
C LYS A 170 -10.76 -9.58 7.11
N LEU A 171 -10.67 -8.41 7.78
CA LEU A 171 -11.74 -7.42 7.80
C LEU A 171 -11.82 -6.58 6.51
N THR A 172 -10.77 -6.59 5.71
CA THR A 172 -10.62 -5.70 4.56
C THR A 172 -10.61 -6.44 3.23
N ARG A 173 -11.25 -7.60 3.14
CA ARG A 173 -11.17 -8.52 1.99
C ARG A 173 -9.76 -9.01 1.65
N ASP A 174 -8.75 -8.62 2.40
CA ASP A 174 -7.40 -9.17 2.31
C ASP A 174 -7.35 -10.56 2.96
N THR A 175 -8.10 -11.48 2.39
CA THR A 175 -8.28 -12.84 2.93
C THR A 175 -7.19 -13.80 2.51
N ILE A 176 -6.43 -13.43 1.48
CA ILE A 176 -5.35 -14.27 0.94
C ILE A 176 -4.08 -13.99 1.73
N LYS A 177 -3.53 -15.04 2.34
CA LYS A 177 -2.24 -14.94 3.02
C LYS A 177 -1.18 -14.48 2.03
N HIS A 178 -0.33 -13.54 2.46
CA HIS A 178 0.76 -13.00 1.62
C HIS A 178 1.64 -14.11 1.03
N GLY A 179 1.87 -15.19 1.79
CA GLY A 179 2.82 -16.22 1.42
C GLY A 179 4.25 -15.89 1.87
N MET A 180 5.16 -16.77 1.56
CA MET A 180 6.58 -16.60 1.87
C MET A 180 7.30 -15.93 0.70
N VAL A 181 8.19 -15.00 1.03
CA VAL A 181 9.18 -14.51 0.06
C VAL A 181 10.46 -15.32 0.24
N HIS A 182 11.04 -15.79 -0.86
CA HIS A 182 12.19 -16.67 -0.82
C HIS A 182 13.32 -16.20 -1.72
N GLY A 183 14.54 -16.68 -1.44
CA GLY A 183 15.76 -16.38 -2.19
C GLY A 183 17.00 -16.46 -1.32
N GLU A 184 18.17 -16.32 -1.92
CA GLU A 184 19.44 -16.22 -1.19
C GLU A 184 19.57 -14.86 -0.45
N ILE A 185 18.84 -13.85 -0.93
CA ILE A 185 18.75 -12.51 -0.33
C ILE A 185 17.27 -12.12 -0.28
N VAL A 186 16.76 -11.88 0.92
CA VAL A 186 15.41 -11.35 1.14
C VAL A 186 15.51 -10.03 1.89
N LYS A 187 14.84 -9.00 1.36
CA LYS A 187 14.85 -7.64 1.91
C LYS A 187 13.45 -7.20 2.33
N SER A 188 13.39 -6.40 3.39
CA SER A 188 12.20 -5.62 3.68
C SER A 188 12.02 -4.51 2.65
N PRO A 189 10.83 -3.94 2.49
CA PRO A 189 10.72 -2.62 1.88
C PRO A 189 11.50 -1.61 2.71
N VAL A 190 11.88 -0.50 2.08
CA VAL A 190 12.42 0.65 2.79
C VAL A 190 11.30 1.31 3.59
N ILE A 191 11.46 1.40 4.89
CA ILE A 191 10.48 1.99 5.80
C ILE A 191 10.85 3.44 6.08
N TYR A 192 9.88 4.33 5.89
CA TYR A 192 9.95 5.76 6.18
C TYR A 192 9.43 6.03 7.59
N ILE A 193 10.17 6.82 8.36
CA ILE A 193 9.79 7.35 9.68
C ILE A 193 10.09 8.84 9.68
N GLY A 194 9.06 9.69 9.61
CA GLY A 194 9.22 11.13 9.49
C GLY A 194 8.32 11.92 10.42
N GLU A 195 8.74 13.14 10.78
CA GLU A 195 7.97 14.05 11.59
C GLU A 195 7.41 15.21 10.78
N SER A 196 6.27 15.73 11.18
CA SER A 196 5.64 16.88 10.56
C SER A 196 4.83 17.70 11.58
N ARG A 197 4.48 18.94 11.22
CA ARG A 197 3.61 19.78 12.04
C ARG A 197 2.16 19.29 12.06
N THR A 198 1.69 18.75 10.95
CA THR A 198 0.36 18.15 10.82
C THR A 198 0.46 16.84 10.06
N TRP A 199 -0.48 15.94 10.30
CA TRP A 199 -0.49 14.66 9.58
C TRP A 199 -0.69 14.86 8.07
N GLN A 200 -1.46 15.86 7.62
CA GLN A 200 -1.67 16.14 6.20
C GLN A 200 -0.35 16.53 5.50
N GLN A 201 0.38 17.47 6.10
CA GLN A 201 1.70 17.86 5.56
C GLN A 201 2.68 16.68 5.58
N GLY A 202 2.62 15.88 6.62
CA GLY A 202 3.46 14.69 6.73
C GLY A 202 3.16 13.64 5.66
N MET A 203 1.88 13.38 5.37
CA MET A 203 1.47 12.47 4.30
C MET A 203 1.88 12.99 2.91
N MET A 204 1.78 14.30 2.66
CA MET A 204 2.29 14.91 1.43
C MET A 204 3.80 14.74 1.31
N GLY A 205 4.55 15.01 2.39
CA GLY A 205 6.00 14.81 2.40
C GLY A 205 6.40 13.34 2.21
N PHE A 206 5.64 12.40 2.77
CA PHE A 206 5.83 10.98 2.50
C PHE A 206 5.61 10.66 1.01
N ALA A 207 4.55 11.19 0.40
CA ALA A 207 4.25 10.96 -1.01
C ALA A 207 5.34 11.52 -1.94
N ASP A 208 5.94 12.66 -1.59
CA ASP A 208 7.07 13.23 -2.35
C ASP A 208 8.28 12.27 -2.30
N ILE A 209 8.64 11.77 -1.12
CA ILE A 209 9.73 10.80 -0.96
C ILE A 209 9.40 9.46 -1.63
N TYR A 210 8.14 8.98 -1.53
CA TYR A 210 7.69 7.78 -2.22
C TYR A 210 7.94 7.86 -3.73
N ASN A 211 7.70 9.02 -4.35
CA ASN A 211 7.95 9.25 -5.77
C ASN A 211 9.45 9.19 -6.15
N GLU A 212 10.37 9.34 -5.21
CA GLU A 212 11.81 9.18 -5.47
C GLU A 212 12.21 7.69 -5.54
N TYR A 213 11.50 6.82 -4.82
CA TYR A 213 11.73 5.37 -4.80
C TYR A 213 11.00 4.62 -5.92
N ASN A 214 9.93 5.20 -6.45
CA ASN A 214 9.07 4.52 -7.42
C ASN A 214 9.01 5.28 -8.73
N THR A 215 9.05 4.55 -9.83
CA THR A 215 8.89 5.15 -11.16
C THR A 215 7.49 5.75 -11.28
N ARG A 216 7.44 7.06 -11.38
CA ARG A 216 6.18 7.79 -11.56
C ARG A 216 5.70 7.64 -13.00
N LEU A 217 4.52 7.11 -13.19
CA LEU A 217 3.81 7.21 -14.46
C LEU A 217 3.36 8.66 -14.67
N LEU A 218 4.00 9.35 -15.60
CA LEU A 218 3.61 10.71 -15.95
C LEU A 218 2.41 10.65 -16.89
N TRP A 219 1.29 11.17 -16.42
CA TRP A 219 0.13 11.40 -17.28
C TRP A 219 0.32 12.72 -18.03
N HIS A 220 0.44 12.63 -19.36
CA HIS A 220 0.62 13.80 -20.24
C HIS A 220 -0.68 14.23 -20.94
N GLY A 221 -1.73 13.48 -20.75
CA GLY A 221 -3.05 13.80 -21.30
C GLY A 221 -3.85 14.73 -20.40
N PRO A 222 -4.99 15.22 -20.87
CA PRO A 222 -5.94 15.96 -20.05
C PRO A 222 -6.49 15.04 -18.93
N ILE A 223 -6.91 15.63 -17.81
CA ILE A 223 -7.52 14.89 -16.71
C ILE A 223 -8.85 14.28 -17.22
N PRO A 224 -9.00 12.94 -17.16
CA PRO A 224 -10.26 12.31 -17.58
C PRO A 224 -11.43 12.84 -16.75
N PHE A 225 -12.49 13.23 -17.42
CA PHE A 225 -13.74 13.67 -16.82
C PHE A 225 -14.90 13.08 -17.61
N GLY A 226 -16.00 12.76 -16.94
CA GLY A 226 -17.16 12.25 -17.68
C GLY A 226 -18.20 11.59 -16.79
N TRP A 227 -18.94 10.67 -17.39
CA TRP A 227 -20.03 9.97 -16.77
C TRP A 227 -19.73 8.46 -16.68
N ASN A 228 -20.20 7.84 -15.60
CA ASN A 228 -20.08 6.42 -15.33
C ASN A 228 -21.48 5.83 -15.03
N SER A 229 -21.80 4.66 -15.58
CA SER A 229 -23.13 4.09 -15.52
C SER A 229 -23.52 3.53 -14.14
N TRP A 230 -22.55 3.16 -13.28
CA TRP A 230 -22.84 2.35 -12.10
C TRP A 230 -23.82 3.00 -11.13
N TYR A 231 -23.55 4.21 -10.70
CA TYR A 231 -24.41 4.88 -9.71
C TYR A 231 -25.77 5.30 -10.24
N ALA A 232 -25.92 5.40 -11.57
CA ALA A 232 -27.20 5.73 -12.18
C ALA A 232 -28.08 4.51 -12.43
N TYR A 233 -27.49 3.41 -12.89
CA TYR A 233 -28.26 2.27 -13.43
C TYR A 233 -27.82 0.90 -12.90
N MET A 234 -26.62 0.77 -12.31
CA MET A 234 -26.08 -0.50 -11.85
C MET A 234 -26.20 -1.61 -12.91
N LYS A 235 -26.89 -2.70 -12.58
CA LYS A 235 -27.11 -3.85 -13.45
C LYS A 235 -28.10 -3.59 -14.59
N GLU A 236 -28.83 -2.50 -14.54
CA GLU A 236 -29.89 -2.17 -15.48
C GLU A 236 -29.39 -1.28 -16.63
N ILE A 237 -28.12 -1.21 -16.86
CA ILE A 237 -27.53 -0.47 -17.98
C ILE A 237 -27.88 -1.13 -19.30
N ASP A 238 -28.26 -0.32 -20.25
CA ASP A 238 -28.53 -0.70 -21.65
C ASP A 238 -27.95 0.34 -22.60
N MET A 239 -28.04 0.06 -23.91
CA MET A 239 -27.52 0.92 -24.96
C MET A 239 -28.23 2.29 -24.98
N ASP A 240 -29.56 2.33 -24.80
CA ASP A 240 -30.32 3.57 -24.87
C ASP A 240 -29.97 4.52 -23.73
N LYS A 241 -29.87 4.02 -22.50
CA LYS A 241 -29.46 4.79 -21.31
C LYS A 241 -28.06 5.36 -21.48
N TYR A 242 -27.14 4.57 -22.02
CA TYR A 242 -25.78 5.01 -22.31
C TYR A 242 -25.74 6.12 -23.35
N MET A 243 -26.48 5.98 -24.44
CA MET A 243 -26.60 6.99 -25.50
C MET A 243 -27.28 8.27 -25.00
N GLU A 244 -28.27 8.16 -24.13
CA GLU A 244 -28.93 9.30 -23.48
C GLU A 244 -27.97 10.06 -22.58
N ALA A 245 -27.17 9.35 -21.76
CA ALA A 245 -26.13 9.97 -20.95
C ALA A 245 -25.11 10.73 -21.81
N SER A 246 -24.68 10.15 -22.92
CA SER A 246 -23.81 10.82 -23.90
C SER A 246 -24.41 12.11 -24.42
N LYS A 247 -25.68 12.06 -24.86
CA LYS A 247 -26.44 13.27 -25.32
C LYS A 247 -26.57 14.33 -24.24
N PHE A 248 -26.81 13.91 -22.99
CA PHE A 248 -26.95 14.83 -21.87
C PHE A 248 -25.60 15.51 -21.56
N VAL A 249 -24.52 14.75 -21.36
CA VAL A 249 -23.19 15.28 -21.06
C VAL A 249 -22.74 16.26 -22.15
N SER A 250 -22.96 15.96 -23.42
CA SER A 250 -22.59 16.84 -24.54
C SER A 250 -23.27 18.22 -24.55
N LYS A 251 -24.35 18.41 -23.78
CA LYS A 251 -25.09 19.67 -23.64
C LYS A 251 -24.76 20.43 -22.34
N THR A 252 -23.93 19.87 -21.47
CA THR A 252 -23.57 20.50 -20.21
C THR A 252 -22.42 21.49 -20.39
N ASN A 253 -22.30 22.43 -19.44
CA ASN A 253 -21.16 23.37 -19.40
C ASN A 253 -19.83 22.72 -19.02
N PHE A 254 -19.87 21.47 -18.57
CA PHE A 254 -18.68 20.66 -18.24
C PHE A 254 -18.14 19.90 -19.45
N TYR A 255 -18.80 20.01 -20.60
CA TYR A 255 -18.39 19.31 -21.80
C TYR A 255 -17.12 19.92 -22.39
N ASP A 256 -16.06 19.14 -22.36
CA ASP A 256 -14.84 19.37 -23.14
C ASP A 256 -14.64 18.15 -24.04
N LYS A 257 -14.62 18.38 -25.36
CA LYS A 257 -14.52 17.33 -26.38
C LYS A 257 -13.32 16.39 -26.21
N ASN A 258 -12.25 16.90 -25.64
CA ASN A 258 -10.99 16.15 -25.55
C ASN A 258 -10.87 15.31 -24.28
N VAL A 259 -11.79 15.46 -23.32
CA VAL A 259 -11.68 14.85 -21.99
C VAL A 259 -12.98 14.21 -21.48
N SER A 260 -14.07 14.27 -22.27
CA SER A 260 -15.36 13.73 -21.84
C SER A 260 -15.43 12.24 -22.12
N TYR A 261 -15.38 11.45 -21.07
CA TYR A 261 -15.54 9.99 -21.10
C TYR A 261 -16.97 9.62 -20.79
N ILE A 262 -17.52 8.68 -21.55
CA ILE A 262 -18.80 8.03 -21.26
C ILE A 262 -18.46 6.56 -21.02
N ASN A 263 -18.53 6.14 -19.76
CA ASN A 263 -18.00 4.86 -19.32
C ASN A 263 -19.12 3.87 -18.98
N PHE A 264 -19.06 2.69 -19.57
CA PHE A 264 -19.76 1.52 -19.09
C PHE A 264 -19.04 0.95 -17.88
N ASP A 265 -19.72 0.85 -16.75
CA ASP A 265 -19.23 0.13 -15.58
C ASP A 265 -19.62 -1.35 -15.64
N ALA A 266 -19.43 -2.09 -14.54
CA ALA A 266 -19.74 -3.50 -14.44
C ALA A 266 -21.12 -3.88 -15.03
N PHE A 267 -21.27 -5.12 -15.46
CA PHE A 267 -22.46 -5.70 -16.11
C PHE A 267 -22.73 -5.29 -17.56
N TRP A 268 -21.94 -4.41 -18.16
CA TRP A 268 -22.09 -4.10 -19.59
C TRP A 268 -21.97 -5.35 -20.47
N ASN A 269 -21.12 -6.30 -20.10
CA ASN A 269 -20.91 -7.56 -20.81
C ASN A 269 -22.05 -8.59 -20.64
N VAL A 270 -22.98 -8.33 -19.70
CA VAL A 270 -24.16 -9.17 -19.46
C VAL A 270 -25.42 -8.57 -20.10
N GLY A 271 -25.52 -7.24 -20.06
CA GLY A 271 -26.71 -6.51 -20.53
C GLY A 271 -26.66 -6.08 -21.99
N LEU A 272 -25.52 -6.20 -22.67
CA LEU A 272 -25.31 -5.73 -24.04
C LEU A 272 -24.69 -6.82 -24.92
N THR A 273 -25.19 -6.90 -26.15
CA THR A 273 -24.51 -7.67 -27.21
C THR A 273 -23.27 -6.90 -27.71
N SER A 274 -22.35 -7.58 -28.34
CA SER A 274 -21.17 -6.95 -28.96
C SER A 274 -21.57 -5.91 -30.03
N GLU A 275 -22.67 -6.14 -30.75
CA GLU A 275 -23.17 -5.20 -31.75
C GLU A 275 -23.73 -3.93 -31.11
N GLU A 276 -24.48 -4.04 -30.03
CA GLU A 276 -24.99 -2.90 -29.26
C GLU A 276 -23.86 -2.09 -28.64
N LEU A 277 -22.84 -2.77 -28.09
CA LEU A 277 -21.66 -2.11 -27.53
C LEU A 277 -20.91 -1.30 -28.60
N LEU A 278 -20.70 -1.86 -29.78
CA LEU A 278 -20.05 -1.16 -30.88
C LEU A 278 -20.85 0.07 -31.33
N LYS A 279 -22.19 -0.07 -31.53
CA LYS A 279 -23.07 1.04 -31.87
C LYS A 279 -23.05 2.16 -30.83
N ALA A 280 -23.08 1.80 -29.56
CA ALA A 280 -23.00 2.76 -28.47
C ALA A 280 -21.64 3.49 -28.45
N ALA A 281 -20.54 2.78 -28.66
CA ALA A 281 -19.20 3.37 -28.74
C ALA A 281 -19.06 4.32 -29.95
N GLU A 282 -19.56 3.94 -31.12
CA GLU A 282 -19.56 4.79 -32.31
C GLU A 282 -20.38 6.06 -32.07
N PHE A 283 -21.57 5.93 -31.50
CA PHE A 283 -22.42 7.06 -31.14
C PHE A 283 -21.75 8.08 -30.22
N VAL A 284 -20.95 7.62 -29.24
CA VAL A 284 -20.18 8.46 -28.34
C VAL A 284 -19.05 9.17 -29.09
N LYS A 285 -18.32 8.43 -29.93
CA LYS A 285 -17.20 8.98 -30.74
C LYS A 285 -17.70 10.06 -31.73
N GLU A 286 -18.84 9.90 -32.37
CA GLU A 286 -19.45 10.89 -33.26
C GLU A 286 -19.72 12.23 -32.58
N ARG A 287 -19.87 12.23 -31.24
CA ARG A 287 -20.03 13.44 -30.42
C ARG A 287 -18.71 14.01 -29.91
N GLY A 288 -17.58 13.45 -30.32
CA GLY A 288 -16.27 13.86 -29.87
C GLY A 288 -15.96 13.47 -28.42
N GLN A 289 -16.72 12.51 -27.88
CA GLN A 289 -16.50 11.94 -26.55
C GLN A 289 -15.68 10.65 -26.66
N ILE A 290 -15.20 10.16 -25.54
CA ILE A 290 -14.39 8.94 -25.46
C ILE A 290 -15.23 7.83 -24.81
N PRO A 291 -15.55 6.73 -25.53
CA PRO A 291 -16.21 5.59 -24.93
C PRO A 291 -15.23 4.85 -24.00
N GLY A 292 -15.71 4.47 -22.82
CA GLY A 292 -14.97 3.67 -21.86
C GLY A 292 -15.74 2.43 -21.45
N ALA A 293 -15.01 1.42 -20.96
CA ALA A 293 -15.61 0.24 -20.35
C ALA A 293 -14.79 -0.17 -19.12
N TYR A 294 -15.50 -0.61 -18.08
CA TYR A 294 -14.89 -1.20 -16.90
C TYR A 294 -14.48 -2.64 -17.20
N ILE A 295 -13.29 -3.00 -16.77
CA ILE A 295 -12.83 -4.38 -16.80
C ILE A 295 -12.16 -4.73 -15.46
N ALA A 296 -12.28 -5.99 -15.05
CA ALA A 296 -11.57 -6.58 -13.92
C ALA A 296 -10.55 -7.57 -14.45
N PRO A 297 -9.31 -7.15 -14.77
CA PRO A 297 -8.37 -7.97 -15.54
C PRO A 297 -7.87 -9.22 -14.79
N PHE A 298 -8.04 -9.25 -13.47
CA PHE A 298 -7.57 -10.33 -12.60
C PHE A 298 -8.69 -11.03 -11.82
N ALA A 299 -9.97 -10.72 -12.12
CA ALA A 299 -11.11 -11.31 -11.44
C ALA A 299 -12.18 -11.74 -12.45
N GLY A 300 -12.57 -13.00 -12.39
CA GLY A 300 -13.77 -13.51 -13.07
C GLY A 300 -14.96 -13.45 -12.12
N TRP A 301 -15.88 -12.53 -12.35
CA TRP A 301 -17.06 -12.40 -11.49
C TRP A 301 -18.20 -13.35 -11.86
N ILE A 302 -18.13 -13.97 -13.01
CA ILE A 302 -19.14 -14.91 -13.52
C ILE A 302 -18.44 -16.22 -13.82
N LYS A 303 -18.67 -17.24 -12.99
CA LYS A 303 -18.03 -18.55 -13.10
C LYS A 303 -18.22 -19.25 -14.44
N GLU A 304 -19.33 -18.98 -15.10
CA GLU A 304 -19.72 -19.63 -16.36
C GLU A 304 -18.99 -19.04 -17.57
N ASP A 305 -18.65 -17.76 -17.53
CA ASP A 305 -17.99 -17.06 -18.64
C ASP A 305 -16.47 -17.22 -18.65
N CYS A 306 -15.90 -17.74 -17.57
CA CYS A 306 -14.45 -17.86 -17.37
C CYS A 306 -13.92 -19.29 -17.51
N ILE A 307 -14.74 -20.21 -18.04
CA ILE A 307 -14.38 -21.65 -18.08
C ILE A 307 -13.16 -21.90 -18.97
N ASP A 308 -12.96 -21.10 -20.01
CA ASP A 308 -11.87 -21.24 -20.96
C ASP A 308 -10.79 -20.16 -20.83
N ASP A 309 -11.07 -19.06 -20.09
CA ASP A 309 -10.12 -17.96 -19.86
C ASP A 309 -9.58 -18.02 -18.43
N TYR A 310 -8.39 -18.53 -18.25
CA TYR A 310 -7.73 -18.56 -16.93
C TYR A 310 -6.30 -18.08 -17.02
N VAL A 311 -5.88 -17.47 -15.93
CA VAL A 311 -4.46 -17.18 -15.69
C VAL A 311 -3.76 -18.51 -15.40
N THR A 312 -2.63 -18.73 -16.00
CA THR A 312 -1.76 -19.87 -15.69
C THR A 312 -0.54 -19.38 -14.91
N TYR A 313 -0.03 -20.21 -14.02
CA TYR A 313 1.31 -20.06 -13.49
C TYR A 313 2.33 -20.23 -14.64
N ASP A 314 3.55 -19.79 -14.43
CA ASP A 314 4.69 -20.05 -15.32
C ASP A 314 4.97 -21.55 -15.53
N THR A 315 4.53 -22.41 -14.62
CA THR A 315 4.52 -23.85 -14.73
C THR A 315 3.50 -24.39 -15.74
N GLY A 316 2.58 -23.55 -16.25
CA GLY A 316 1.47 -23.95 -17.11
C GLY A 316 0.25 -24.49 -16.36
N GLU A 317 0.29 -24.59 -15.02
CA GLU A 317 -0.87 -24.93 -14.21
C GLU A 317 -1.87 -23.78 -14.15
N ARG A 318 -3.16 -24.11 -14.18
CA ARG A 318 -4.24 -23.14 -14.06
C ARG A 318 -4.31 -22.59 -12.64
N VAL A 319 -4.36 -21.26 -12.51
CA VAL A 319 -4.68 -20.64 -11.22
C VAL A 319 -6.14 -20.99 -10.89
N ARG A 320 -6.36 -21.73 -9.81
CA ARG A 320 -7.70 -21.92 -9.28
C ARG A 320 -8.21 -20.61 -8.73
N VAL A 321 -9.23 -20.07 -9.33
CA VAL A 321 -10.07 -19.04 -8.72
C VAL A 321 -11.05 -19.79 -7.81
N ASP A 322 -10.66 -20.00 -6.57
CA ASP A 322 -11.60 -20.47 -5.54
C ASP A 322 -12.55 -19.31 -5.26
N GLY A 323 -13.76 -19.49 -5.70
CA GLY A 323 -14.80 -18.50 -5.89
C GLY A 323 -14.98 -17.43 -4.81
N PHE A 324 -15.35 -16.28 -5.31
CA PHE A 324 -16.07 -15.25 -4.58
C PHE A 324 -17.54 -15.66 -4.37
#